data_ad58e66f05b5e3c8d5377a1ac0d99a92
#
_entry.id   ad58e66f05b5e3c8d5377a1ac0d99a92
#
_cell.length_a   1.000
_cell.length_b   1.000
_cell.length_c   1.000
_cell.angle_alpha   90.00
_cell.angle_beta   90.00
_cell.angle_gamma   90.00
#
_symmetry.space_group_name_H-M   'P 1'
#
loop_
_entity.id
_entity.type
_entity.pdbx_description
1 polymer ?
#
loop_
_entity_poly.entity_id
_entity_poly.type
_entity_poly.pdbx_seq_one_letter_code
_entity_poly.pdbx_strand_id
1 'polypeptide(L)'
;MTRRIIAATAAVLLAVLGAVLLVGYVSDADTRARAGEELVDVLVVSGEVAAGTSADALGSSVSVEQVPERLVAPGAVADLGELGGQVTTASLLPGEQLVTGRFASPADLAPAGTVLAPDGMVEISVSLDAQRAVGGVLKAGDVVGIQLTNEESAEGGLTAYSVYRVFTGVLVTRVVPPAEGADASAPYTVTLALTPQDASVVVLGTTSQSVWLSLEEAGTGPAVTSTVSSTTTATLGDDK
;
A
#
# COMPACT_ATOMS: atom_id res chain seq x y z
N MET A 1 38.95 54.76 54.48
CA MET A 1 38.00 54.34 53.40
C MET A 1 38.72 53.62 52.30
N THR A 2 39.91 54.02 51.89
CA THR A 2 40.72 53.42 50.77
C THR A 2 40.97 51.92 50.86
N ARG A 3 41.34 51.41 52.06
CA ARG A 3 41.58 49.97 52.23
C ARG A 3 40.36 49.07 51.98
N ARG A 4 39.15 49.53 52.25
CA ARG A 4 37.89 48.76 51.99
C ARG A 4 37.57 48.75 50.53
N ILE A 5 37.86 49.82 49.79
CA ILE A 5 37.65 49.89 48.35
C ILE A 5 38.63 48.96 47.62
N ILE A 6 39.93 48.98 48.03
CA ILE A 6 40.94 48.08 47.44
C ILE A 6 40.58 46.61 47.70
N ALA A 7 40.11 46.28 48.89
CA ALA A 7 39.70 44.91 49.20
C ALA A 7 38.44 44.49 48.38
N ALA A 8 37.49 45.39 48.20
CA ALA A 8 36.29 45.12 47.38
C ALA A 8 36.64 44.93 45.88
N THR A 9 37.52 45.78 45.37
CA THR A 9 38.01 45.66 43.98
C THR A 9 38.77 44.35 43.76
N ALA A 10 39.64 43.97 44.67
CA ALA A 10 40.37 42.72 44.62
C ALA A 10 39.42 41.48 44.68
N ALA A 11 38.39 41.55 45.53
CA ALA A 11 37.40 40.48 45.60
C ALA A 11 36.62 40.31 44.32
N VAL A 12 36.20 41.44 43.69
CA VAL A 12 35.51 41.40 42.41
C VAL A 12 36.42 40.85 41.29
N LEU A 13 37.67 41.25 41.25
CA LEU A 13 38.64 40.72 40.24
C LEU A 13 38.86 39.23 40.45
N LEU A 14 38.99 38.75 41.67
CA LEU A 14 39.11 37.32 41.97
C LEU A 14 37.85 36.55 41.62
N ALA A 15 36.68 37.12 41.84
CA ALA A 15 35.41 36.51 41.47
C ALA A 15 35.26 36.38 39.94
N VAL A 16 35.63 37.44 39.21
CA VAL A 16 35.60 37.40 37.71
C VAL A 16 36.64 36.41 37.20
N LEU A 17 37.86 36.40 37.74
CA LEU A 17 38.87 35.43 37.36
C LEU A 17 38.43 33.97 37.62
N GLY A 18 37.83 33.73 38.79
CA GLY A 18 37.25 32.45 39.13
C GLY A 18 36.12 32.00 38.20
N ALA A 19 35.24 32.93 37.82
CA ALA A 19 34.17 32.67 36.87
C ALA A 19 34.70 32.34 35.48
N VAL A 20 35.71 33.05 34.99
CA VAL A 20 36.36 32.79 33.71
C VAL A 20 37.02 31.43 33.69
N LEU A 21 37.76 31.09 34.73
CA LEU A 21 38.43 29.80 34.89
C LEU A 21 37.41 28.63 34.99
N LEU A 22 36.28 28.84 35.67
CA LEU A 22 35.22 27.86 35.80
C LEU A 22 34.55 27.61 34.45
N VAL A 23 34.21 28.67 33.71
CA VAL A 23 33.61 28.54 32.37
C VAL A 23 34.60 27.86 31.44
N GLY A 24 35.87 28.21 31.45
CA GLY A 24 36.92 27.53 30.64
C GLY A 24 37.06 26.06 31.01
N TYR A 25 37.07 25.74 32.27
CA TYR A 25 37.17 24.35 32.72
C TYR A 25 35.94 23.50 32.30
N VAL A 26 34.73 24.04 32.44
CA VAL A 26 33.49 23.36 32.01
C VAL A 26 33.49 23.18 30.50
N SER A 27 33.87 24.21 29.74
CA SER A 27 33.94 24.12 28.25
C SER A 27 34.99 23.09 27.80
N ASP A 28 36.16 23.05 28.44
CA ASP A 28 37.20 22.05 28.17
C ASP A 28 36.79 20.62 28.60
N ALA A 29 36.02 20.50 29.69
CA ALA A 29 35.45 19.22 30.12
C ALA A 29 34.43 18.68 29.11
N ASP A 30 33.53 19.55 28.61
CA ASP A 30 32.57 19.21 27.58
C ASP A 30 33.25 18.81 26.25
N THR A 31 34.29 19.55 25.86
CA THR A 31 35.07 19.24 24.66
C THR A 31 35.79 17.90 24.78
N ARG A 32 36.36 17.59 25.98
CA ARG A 32 37.00 16.33 26.23
C ARG A 32 36.02 15.17 26.35
N ALA A 33 34.83 15.40 26.86
CA ALA A 33 33.75 14.40 26.91
C ALA A 33 33.28 14.02 25.51
N ARG A 34 33.33 14.96 24.57
CA ARG A 34 32.99 14.75 23.14
C ARG A 34 34.18 14.37 22.27
N ALA A 35 35.40 14.57 22.74
CA ALA A 35 36.64 14.24 22.03
C ALA A 35 36.82 12.72 22.03
N GLY A 36 36.49 12.09 20.92
CA GLY A 36 36.53 10.64 20.71
C GLY A 36 35.16 10.01 20.49
N GLU A 37 34.07 10.77 20.49
CA GLU A 37 32.81 10.26 20.00
C GLU A 37 32.84 10.28 18.46
N GLU A 38 32.72 9.12 17.85
CA GLU A 38 32.50 8.98 16.43
C GLU A 38 31.05 9.41 16.14
N LEU A 39 30.88 10.41 15.28
CA LEU A 39 29.59 10.91 14.83
C LEU A 39 29.20 10.21 13.54
N VAL A 40 28.01 9.72 13.48
CA VAL A 40 27.42 9.03 12.32
C VAL A 40 26.24 9.84 11.82
N ASP A 41 26.17 10.04 10.50
CA ASP A 41 25.03 10.67 9.86
C ASP A 41 23.85 9.70 9.85
N VAL A 42 22.70 10.13 10.34
CA VAL A 42 21.45 9.38 10.34
C VAL A 42 20.30 10.28 9.89
N LEU A 43 19.30 9.70 9.28
CA LEU A 43 18.07 10.41 8.96
C LEU A 43 17.17 10.48 10.19
N VAL A 44 16.75 11.70 10.53
CA VAL A 44 15.83 11.98 11.65
C VAL A 44 14.58 12.64 11.11
N VAL A 45 13.44 12.22 11.61
CA VAL A 45 12.13 12.78 11.25
C VAL A 45 12.02 14.20 11.78
N SER A 46 11.78 15.17 10.92
CA SER A 46 11.59 16.59 11.25
C SER A 46 10.12 17.00 11.32
N GLY A 47 9.23 16.29 10.63
CA GLY A 47 7.79 16.52 10.62
C GLY A 47 7.04 15.19 10.78
N GLU A 48 5.81 15.24 11.29
CA GLU A 48 4.97 14.05 11.45
C GLU A 48 4.73 13.36 10.09
N VAL A 49 4.93 12.04 10.05
CA VAL A 49 4.72 11.20 8.87
C VAL A 49 3.63 10.17 9.17
N ALA A 50 2.63 10.10 8.31
CA ALA A 50 1.55 9.10 8.44
C ALA A 50 2.03 7.70 8.05
N ALA A 51 1.40 6.67 8.62
CA ALA A 51 1.58 5.29 8.17
C ALA A 51 1.20 5.16 6.69
N GLY A 52 1.91 4.29 5.95
CA GLY A 52 1.69 4.09 4.52
C GLY A 52 2.32 5.15 3.61
N THR A 53 3.10 6.09 4.16
CA THR A 53 3.80 7.10 3.35
C THR A 53 4.99 6.45 2.64
N SER A 54 5.12 6.68 1.32
CA SER A 54 6.26 6.20 0.54
C SER A 54 7.57 6.83 1.02
N ALA A 55 8.64 6.04 1.09
CA ALA A 55 9.98 6.52 1.42
C ALA A 55 10.44 7.64 0.45
N ASP A 56 10.07 7.55 -0.83
CA ASP A 56 10.41 8.56 -1.84
C ASP A 56 9.74 9.92 -1.57
N ALA A 57 8.64 9.94 -0.82
CA ALA A 57 7.90 11.16 -0.46
C ALA A 57 8.41 11.82 0.83
N LEU A 58 9.34 11.20 1.56
CA LEU A 58 9.81 11.67 2.86
C LEU A 58 10.79 12.85 2.81
N GLY A 59 11.32 13.19 1.64
CA GLY A 59 12.44 14.14 1.50
C GLY A 59 12.28 15.48 2.23
N SER A 60 11.04 15.99 2.37
CA SER A 60 10.76 17.23 3.11
C SER A 60 10.50 17.04 4.60
N SER A 61 10.30 15.81 5.05
CA SER A 61 9.92 15.45 6.42
C SER A 61 11.04 14.81 7.22
N VAL A 62 12.25 14.74 6.65
CA VAL A 62 13.45 14.18 7.28
C VAL A 62 14.63 15.12 7.09
N SER A 63 15.56 15.06 8.03
CA SER A 63 16.85 15.77 7.98
C SER A 63 17.99 14.82 8.36
N VAL A 64 19.16 15.06 7.79
CA VAL A 64 20.38 14.36 8.22
C VAL A 64 20.86 14.99 9.52
N GLU A 65 21.07 14.20 10.54
CA GLU A 65 21.64 14.62 11.83
C GLU A 65 22.86 13.78 12.17
N GLN A 66 23.84 14.43 12.80
CA GLN A 66 25.03 13.76 13.31
C GLN A 66 24.78 13.29 14.73
N VAL A 67 24.76 11.99 14.91
CA VAL A 67 24.47 11.34 16.18
C VAL A 67 25.70 10.55 16.64
N PRO A 68 26.09 10.60 17.92
CA PRO A 68 27.12 9.71 18.46
C PRO A 68 26.80 8.25 18.16
N GLU A 69 27.79 7.49 17.69
CA GLU A 69 27.62 6.08 17.27
C GLU A 69 26.87 5.23 18.32
N ARG A 70 27.15 5.46 19.60
CA ARG A 70 26.48 4.76 20.73
C ARG A 70 24.98 5.04 20.85
N LEU A 71 24.47 6.10 20.20
CA LEU A 71 23.06 6.51 20.20
C LEU A 71 22.36 6.21 18.87
N VAL A 72 23.07 5.66 17.90
CA VAL A 72 22.51 5.24 16.63
C VAL A 72 21.61 4.03 16.86
N ALA A 73 20.35 4.13 16.42
CA ALA A 73 19.40 3.03 16.53
C ALA A 73 19.83 1.86 15.62
N PRO A 74 19.66 0.60 16.05
CA PRO A 74 19.91 -0.54 15.18
C PRO A 74 19.09 -0.47 13.89
N GLY A 75 19.77 -0.54 12.74
CA GLY A 75 19.12 -0.39 11.43
C GLY A 75 18.79 1.04 11.05
N ALA A 76 19.42 2.04 11.71
CA ALA A 76 19.27 3.44 11.28
C ALA A 76 19.76 3.63 9.85
N VAL A 77 19.06 4.49 9.12
CA VAL A 77 19.26 4.76 7.69
C VAL A 77 19.91 6.13 7.53
N ALA A 78 20.91 6.20 6.68
CA ALA A 78 21.60 7.45 6.33
C ALA A 78 21.11 8.05 5.01
N ASP A 79 20.53 7.23 4.13
CA ASP A 79 20.06 7.64 2.80
C ASP A 79 18.68 7.03 2.51
N LEU A 80 17.72 7.84 2.06
CA LEU A 80 16.39 7.39 1.64
C LEU A 80 16.43 6.39 0.48
N GLY A 81 17.48 6.41 -0.35
CA GLY A 81 17.67 5.46 -1.44
C GLY A 81 17.70 4.00 -0.99
N GLU A 82 18.11 3.74 0.26
CA GLU A 82 18.11 2.39 0.86
C GLU A 82 16.68 1.85 1.07
N LEU A 83 15.67 2.73 1.11
CA LEU A 83 14.27 2.42 1.38
C LEU A 83 13.38 2.51 0.12
N GLY A 84 13.99 2.63 -1.06
CA GLY A 84 13.26 2.80 -2.31
C GLY A 84 12.14 1.78 -2.52
N GLY A 85 10.95 2.26 -2.90
CA GLY A 85 9.76 1.43 -3.12
C GLY A 85 9.08 0.90 -1.86
N GLN A 86 9.57 1.26 -0.65
CA GLN A 86 8.96 0.88 0.61
C GLN A 86 8.06 2.00 1.16
N VAL A 87 7.17 1.63 2.07
CA VAL A 87 6.28 2.55 2.78
C VAL A 87 6.43 2.38 4.29
N THR A 88 6.09 3.43 5.03
CA THR A 88 6.10 3.39 6.50
C THR A 88 5.04 2.43 7.03
N THR A 89 5.40 1.55 7.95
CA THR A 89 4.49 0.57 8.59
C THR A 89 3.63 1.20 9.69
N ALA A 90 4.06 2.33 10.23
CA ALA A 90 3.38 3.09 11.29
C ALA A 90 3.68 4.58 11.12
N SER A 91 2.93 5.44 11.80
CA SER A 91 3.24 6.87 11.87
C SER A 91 4.59 7.08 12.56
N LEU A 92 5.36 8.05 12.05
CA LEU A 92 6.65 8.46 12.61
C LEU A 92 6.51 9.87 13.20
N LEU A 93 7.13 10.10 14.34
CA LEU A 93 7.07 11.36 15.06
C LEU A 93 8.38 12.15 14.90
N PRO A 94 8.32 13.50 14.96
CA PRO A 94 9.52 14.32 14.94
C PRO A 94 10.52 13.92 16.03
N GLY A 95 11.80 13.82 15.66
CA GLY A 95 12.88 13.37 16.53
C GLY A 95 13.16 11.85 16.49
N GLU A 96 12.34 11.07 15.80
CA GLU A 96 12.64 9.63 15.60
C GLU A 96 13.73 9.46 14.53
N GLN A 97 14.70 8.54 14.79
CA GLN A 97 15.64 8.10 13.76
C GLN A 97 14.91 7.16 12.79
N LEU A 98 15.13 7.35 11.48
CA LEU A 98 14.64 6.42 10.49
C LEU A 98 15.39 5.09 10.63
N VAL A 99 14.63 4.01 10.78
CA VAL A 99 15.17 2.65 10.84
C VAL A 99 14.49 1.76 9.81
N THR A 100 15.24 0.85 9.20
CA THR A 100 14.73 -0.08 8.18
C THR A 100 13.51 -0.87 8.64
N GLY A 101 13.45 -1.25 9.93
CA GLY A 101 12.33 -1.99 10.52
C GLY A 101 11.00 -1.23 10.59
N ARG A 102 10.99 0.07 10.28
CA ARG A 102 9.76 0.89 10.17
C ARG A 102 9.21 0.95 8.74
N PHE A 103 9.85 0.25 7.80
CA PHE A 103 9.46 0.24 6.40
C PHE A 103 9.20 -1.18 5.93
N ALA A 104 8.29 -1.32 5.00
CA ALA A 104 7.98 -2.60 4.35
C ALA A 104 7.54 -2.34 2.90
N SER A 105 7.65 -3.37 2.07
CA SER A 105 7.03 -3.33 0.75
C SER A 105 5.50 -3.21 0.91
N PRO A 106 4.81 -2.41 0.09
CA PRO A 106 3.35 -2.36 0.08
C PRO A 106 2.70 -3.75 -0.04
N ALA A 107 3.35 -4.67 -0.78
CA ALA A 107 2.87 -6.04 -0.94
C ALA A 107 2.90 -6.84 0.38
N ASP A 108 3.89 -6.59 1.25
CA ASP A 108 4.02 -7.26 2.55
C ASP A 108 2.99 -6.76 3.57
N LEU A 109 2.45 -5.56 3.34
CA LEU A 109 1.39 -4.95 4.18
C LEU A 109 -0.01 -5.34 3.73
N ALA A 110 -0.15 -5.93 2.55
CA ALA A 110 -1.44 -6.40 2.06
C ALA A 110 -1.97 -7.53 2.94
N PRO A 111 -3.28 -7.58 3.22
CA PRO A 111 -3.88 -8.68 3.95
C PRO A 111 -3.57 -10.03 3.29
N ALA A 112 -3.37 -11.08 4.09
CA ALA A 112 -3.11 -12.41 3.56
C ALA A 112 -4.20 -12.84 2.57
N GLY A 113 -3.79 -13.41 1.45
CA GLY A 113 -4.72 -13.83 0.37
C GLY A 113 -5.23 -12.67 -0.49
N THR A 114 -4.56 -11.51 -0.46
CA THR A 114 -4.82 -10.39 -1.37
C THR A 114 -3.57 -10.04 -2.19
N VAL A 115 -3.79 -9.47 -3.36
CA VAL A 115 -2.77 -8.86 -4.21
C VAL A 115 -3.18 -7.42 -4.44
N LEU A 116 -2.24 -6.48 -4.37
CA LEU A 116 -2.55 -5.08 -4.59
C LEU A 116 -2.97 -4.82 -6.03
N ALA A 117 -3.99 -3.99 -6.19
CA ALA A 117 -4.34 -3.49 -7.52
C ALA A 117 -3.19 -2.62 -8.07
N PRO A 118 -2.88 -2.72 -9.39
CA PRO A 118 -1.95 -1.82 -10.03
C PRO A 118 -2.37 -0.35 -9.90
N ASP A 119 -1.39 0.57 -9.96
CA ASP A 119 -1.63 2.00 -9.86
C ASP A 119 -2.65 2.48 -10.90
N GLY A 120 -3.58 3.33 -10.47
CA GLY A 120 -4.63 3.89 -11.31
C GLY A 120 -5.82 2.96 -11.57
N MET A 121 -5.80 1.74 -11.05
CA MET A 121 -6.95 0.82 -11.08
C MET A 121 -7.82 0.97 -9.83
N VAL A 122 -9.08 0.60 -9.96
CA VAL A 122 -10.05 0.52 -8.88
C VAL A 122 -10.45 -0.94 -8.68
N GLU A 123 -10.79 -1.27 -7.45
CA GLU A 123 -11.25 -2.61 -7.10
C GLU A 123 -12.77 -2.66 -7.04
N ILE A 124 -13.36 -3.64 -7.69
CA ILE A 124 -14.78 -3.97 -7.56
C ILE A 124 -14.95 -5.42 -7.17
N SER A 125 -15.92 -5.69 -6.33
CA SER A 125 -16.25 -7.05 -5.91
C SER A 125 -17.56 -7.50 -6.59
N VAL A 126 -17.52 -8.69 -7.16
CA VAL A 126 -18.67 -9.36 -7.76
C VAL A 126 -18.98 -10.64 -7.01
N SER A 127 -20.26 -10.91 -6.75
CA SER A 127 -20.73 -12.14 -6.14
C SER A 127 -21.15 -13.11 -7.22
N LEU A 128 -20.52 -14.27 -7.29
CA LEU A 128 -20.71 -15.28 -8.32
C LEU A 128 -20.86 -16.66 -7.70
N ASP A 129 -21.77 -17.46 -8.23
CA ASP A 129 -21.78 -18.89 -7.89
C ASP A 129 -20.51 -19.59 -8.38
N ALA A 130 -20.22 -20.77 -7.87
CA ALA A 130 -19.01 -21.51 -8.20
C ALA A 130 -18.84 -21.72 -9.72
N GLN A 131 -19.93 -21.98 -10.45
CA GLN A 131 -19.89 -22.24 -11.88
C GLN A 131 -19.40 -21.00 -12.68
N ARG A 132 -19.83 -19.79 -12.28
CA ARG A 132 -19.45 -18.53 -12.93
C ARG A 132 -18.09 -18.02 -12.45
N ALA A 133 -17.60 -18.54 -11.33
CA ALA A 133 -16.27 -18.25 -10.75
C ALA A 133 -15.27 -19.39 -11.03
N VAL A 134 -15.28 -19.97 -12.23
CA VAL A 134 -14.34 -21.04 -12.66
C VAL A 134 -14.33 -22.23 -11.69
N GLY A 135 -15.52 -22.67 -11.25
CA GLY A 135 -15.63 -23.79 -10.30
C GLY A 135 -15.15 -23.46 -8.88
N GLY A 136 -14.93 -22.18 -8.55
CA GLY A 136 -14.45 -21.75 -7.23
C GLY A 136 -12.95 -21.97 -6.99
N VAL A 137 -12.16 -22.20 -8.03
CA VAL A 137 -10.71 -22.45 -7.91
C VAL A 137 -9.85 -21.18 -7.98
N LEU A 138 -10.47 -20.02 -8.26
CA LEU A 138 -9.78 -18.73 -8.38
C LEU A 138 -9.07 -18.34 -7.08
N LYS A 139 -7.92 -17.67 -7.25
CA LYS A 139 -7.10 -17.12 -6.17
C LYS A 139 -6.69 -15.68 -6.49
N ALA A 140 -6.30 -14.94 -5.47
CA ALA A 140 -5.62 -13.66 -5.67
C ALA A 140 -4.34 -13.86 -6.48
N GLY A 141 -4.12 -13.00 -7.46
CA GLY A 141 -3.04 -13.09 -8.44
C GLY A 141 -3.42 -13.76 -9.76
N ASP A 142 -4.55 -14.46 -9.82
CA ASP A 142 -5.04 -15.01 -11.08
C ASP A 142 -5.46 -13.89 -12.04
N VAL A 143 -5.37 -14.20 -13.33
CA VAL A 143 -5.80 -13.33 -14.42
C VAL A 143 -7.05 -13.92 -15.05
N VAL A 144 -8.08 -13.11 -15.23
CA VAL A 144 -9.38 -13.58 -15.75
C VAL A 144 -9.88 -12.73 -16.90
N GLY A 145 -10.64 -13.38 -17.77
CA GLY A 145 -11.50 -12.73 -18.73
C GLY A 145 -12.91 -12.56 -18.18
N ILE A 146 -13.57 -11.45 -18.52
CA ILE A 146 -14.95 -11.17 -18.13
C ILE A 146 -15.86 -11.31 -19.35
N GLN A 147 -16.89 -12.14 -19.21
CA GLN A 147 -17.92 -12.37 -20.20
C GLN A 147 -19.27 -11.96 -19.60
N LEU A 148 -20.06 -11.28 -20.43
CA LEU A 148 -21.43 -10.91 -20.09
C LEU A 148 -22.38 -11.71 -20.95
N THR A 149 -23.42 -12.31 -20.34
CA THR A 149 -24.48 -12.99 -21.07
C THR A 149 -25.76 -12.20 -20.94
N ASN A 150 -26.38 -11.92 -22.08
CA ASN A 150 -27.68 -11.28 -22.17
C ASN A 150 -28.74 -12.27 -22.65
N GLU A 151 -29.91 -12.20 -22.03
CA GLU A 151 -31.09 -12.97 -22.44
C GLU A 151 -32.10 -12.01 -23.05
N GLU A 152 -32.43 -12.21 -24.30
CA GLU A 152 -33.42 -11.43 -25.01
C GLU A 152 -34.61 -12.30 -25.39
N SER A 153 -35.81 -11.81 -25.11
CA SER A 153 -37.03 -12.43 -25.61
C SER A 153 -37.22 -12.06 -27.09
N ALA A 154 -37.17 -13.08 -27.94
CA ALA A 154 -37.40 -12.92 -29.37
C ALA A 154 -38.89 -13.13 -29.74
N GLU A 155 -39.28 -12.68 -30.94
CA GLU A 155 -40.65 -12.89 -31.44
C GLU A 155 -41.00 -14.38 -31.51
N GLY A 156 -42.23 -14.73 -31.13
CA GLY A 156 -42.72 -16.10 -31.13
C GLY A 156 -42.46 -16.87 -29.83
N GLY A 157 -42.07 -16.20 -28.72
CA GLY A 157 -41.82 -16.84 -27.41
C GLY A 157 -40.47 -17.57 -27.35
N LEU A 158 -39.57 -17.28 -28.27
CA LEU A 158 -38.22 -17.79 -28.28
C LEU A 158 -37.33 -16.93 -27.41
N THR A 159 -36.36 -17.56 -26.75
CA THR A 159 -35.31 -16.88 -25.98
C THR A 159 -33.98 -16.94 -26.73
N ALA A 160 -33.39 -15.80 -27.00
CA ALA A 160 -32.09 -15.67 -27.61
C ALA A 160 -31.05 -15.33 -26.50
N TYR A 161 -29.94 -16.00 -26.53
CA TYR A 161 -28.81 -15.74 -25.62
C TYR A 161 -27.66 -15.16 -26.42
N SER A 162 -27.08 -14.09 -25.90
CA SER A 162 -25.87 -13.49 -26.47
C SER A 162 -24.78 -13.47 -25.42
N VAL A 163 -23.57 -13.88 -25.80
CA VAL A 163 -22.39 -13.85 -24.94
C VAL A 163 -21.38 -12.89 -25.52
N TYR A 164 -20.96 -11.94 -24.71
CA TYR A 164 -19.96 -10.94 -25.08
C TYR A 164 -18.73 -11.08 -24.17
N ARG A 165 -17.55 -11.32 -24.75
CA ARG A 165 -16.31 -11.15 -24.01
C ARG A 165 -15.99 -9.68 -23.96
N VAL A 166 -16.04 -9.10 -22.76
CA VAL A 166 -15.90 -7.65 -22.56
C VAL A 166 -14.48 -7.27 -22.20
N PHE A 167 -13.86 -8.06 -21.32
CA PHE A 167 -12.51 -7.80 -20.83
C PHE A 167 -11.69 -9.08 -20.80
N THR A 168 -10.37 -8.93 -20.97
CA THR A 168 -9.35 -9.97 -20.78
C THR A 168 -8.20 -9.40 -19.97
N GLY A 169 -7.40 -10.24 -19.36
CA GLY A 169 -6.23 -9.80 -18.61
C GLY A 169 -6.56 -9.09 -17.31
N VAL A 170 -7.75 -9.32 -16.72
CA VAL A 170 -8.19 -8.67 -15.48
C VAL A 170 -7.57 -9.39 -14.27
N LEU A 171 -6.88 -8.64 -13.42
CA LEU A 171 -6.26 -9.18 -12.21
C LEU A 171 -7.33 -9.42 -11.12
N VAL A 172 -7.30 -10.60 -10.53
CA VAL A 172 -8.04 -10.95 -9.32
C VAL A 172 -7.22 -10.50 -8.12
N THR A 173 -7.71 -9.53 -7.36
CA THR A 173 -6.98 -9.02 -6.18
C THR A 173 -7.35 -9.75 -4.91
N ARG A 174 -8.55 -10.30 -4.82
CA ARG A 174 -9.01 -11.09 -3.68
C ARG A 174 -10.13 -12.04 -4.07
N VAL A 175 -10.15 -13.21 -3.41
CA VAL A 175 -11.27 -14.15 -3.48
C VAL A 175 -11.68 -14.51 -2.07
N VAL A 176 -12.97 -14.35 -1.77
CA VAL A 176 -13.58 -14.79 -0.51
C VAL A 176 -14.52 -15.94 -0.84
N PRO A 177 -14.18 -17.16 -0.42
CA PRO A 177 -15.06 -18.31 -0.58
C PRO A 177 -16.29 -18.17 0.33
N PRO A 178 -17.37 -18.94 0.08
CA PRO A 178 -18.48 -19.07 1.00
C PRO A 178 -18.01 -19.51 2.38
N ALA A 179 -18.76 -19.14 3.42
CA ALA A 179 -18.45 -19.57 4.79
C ALA A 179 -18.46 -21.11 4.88
N GLU A 180 -17.62 -21.65 5.78
CA GLU A 180 -17.58 -23.08 6.02
C GLU A 180 -18.95 -23.60 6.48
N GLY A 181 -19.47 -24.63 5.80
CA GLY A 181 -20.81 -25.15 6.04
C GLY A 181 -21.94 -24.42 5.33
N ALA A 182 -21.65 -23.43 4.49
CA ALA A 182 -22.66 -22.79 3.65
C ALA A 182 -23.21 -23.75 2.58
N ASP A 183 -24.40 -23.43 2.07
CA ASP A 183 -25.01 -24.20 0.97
C ASP A 183 -24.10 -24.23 -0.27
N ALA A 184 -24.20 -25.31 -1.05
CA ALA A 184 -23.41 -25.48 -2.27
C ALA A 184 -23.66 -24.38 -3.33
N SER A 185 -24.76 -23.64 -3.21
CA SER A 185 -25.11 -22.50 -4.06
C SER A 185 -24.60 -21.15 -3.52
N ALA A 186 -23.96 -21.14 -2.35
CA ALA A 186 -23.47 -19.90 -1.75
C ALA A 186 -22.39 -19.26 -2.64
N PRO A 187 -22.45 -17.93 -2.85
CA PRO A 187 -21.60 -17.27 -3.82
C PRO A 187 -20.18 -17.07 -3.28
N TYR A 188 -19.24 -17.06 -4.21
CA TYR A 188 -17.88 -16.54 -4.04
C TYR A 188 -17.91 -15.03 -4.23
N THR A 189 -17.19 -14.29 -3.42
CA THR A 189 -16.93 -12.87 -3.69
C THR A 189 -15.55 -12.74 -4.33
N VAL A 190 -15.52 -12.32 -5.59
CA VAL A 190 -14.30 -12.11 -6.37
C VAL A 190 -14.06 -10.62 -6.53
N THR A 191 -12.91 -10.12 -6.11
CA THR A 191 -12.51 -8.72 -6.27
C THR A 191 -11.56 -8.59 -7.46
N LEU A 192 -11.86 -7.67 -8.36
CA LEU A 192 -11.21 -7.47 -9.64
C LEU A 192 -10.61 -6.07 -9.70
N ALA A 193 -9.38 -5.94 -10.22
CA ALA A 193 -8.75 -4.66 -10.52
C ALA A 193 -9.05 -4.25 -11.95
N LEU A 194 -9.67 -3.08 -12.12
CA LEU A 194 -10.14 -2.56 -13.41
C LEU A 194 -9.83 -1.06 -13.50
N THR A 195 -9.78 -0.53 -14.71
CA THR A 195 -9.82 0.93 -14.86
C THR A 195 -11.17 1.46 -14.36
N PRO A 196 -11.25 2.72 -13.88
CA PRO A 196 -12.54 3.30 -13.44
C PRO A 196 -13.67 3.21 -14.49
N GLN A 197 -13.30 3.29 -15.77
CA GLN A 197 -14.24 3.17 -16.87
C GLN A 197 -14.74 1.74 -17.04
N ASP A 198 -13.84 0.75 -17.03
CA ASP A 198 -14.17 -0.66 -17.19
C ASP A 198 -14.97 -1.18 -15.99
N ALA A 199 -14.64 -0.72 -14.78
CA ALA A 199 -15.40 -1.01 -13.57
C ALA A 199 -16.88 -0.63 -13.71
N SER A 200 -17.17 0.52 -14.32
CA SER A 200 -18.55 0.97 -14.57
C SER A 200 -19.31 0.03 -15.51
N VAL A 201 -18.62 -0.51 -16.52
CA VAL A 201 -19.21 -1.49 -17.46
C VAL A 201 -19.54 -2.80 -16.75
N VAL A 202 -18.63 -3.28 -15.89
CA VAL A 202 -18.86 -4.51 -15.11
C VAL A 202 -20.02 -4.33 -14.13
N VAL A 203 -20.10 -3.19 -13.44
CA VAL A 203 -21.23 -2.87 -12.54
C VAL A 203 -22.55 -2.88 -13.30
N LEU A 204 -22.60 -2.28 -14.48
CA LEU A 204 -23.80 -2.32 -15.33
C LEU A 204 -24.13 -3.77 -15.72
N GLY A 205 -23.13 -4.55 -16.10
CA GLY A 205 -23.27 -5.96 -16.43
C GLY A 205 -23.85 -6.80 -15.27
N THR A 206 -23.42 -6.55 -14.04
CA THR A 206 -23.98 -7.28 -12.88
C THR A 206 -25.44 -6.96 -12.59
N THR A 207 -25.92 -5.81 -13.04
CA THR A 207 -27.31 -5.35 -12.79
C THR A 207 -28.29 -5.88 -13.85
N SER A 208 -27.86 -5.95 -15.10
CA SER A 208 -28.74 -6.24 -16.24
C SER A 208 -28.44 -7.56 -16.96
N GLN A 209 -27.33 -8.19 -16.65
CA GLN A 209 -26.81 -9.37 -17.33
C GLN A 209 -26.19 -10.35 -16.35
N SER A 210 -25.78 -11.53 -16.81
CA SER A 210 -25.00 -12.45 -16.00
C SER A 210 -23.50 -12.31 -16.32
N VAL A 211 -22.69 -12.17 -15.26
CA VAL A 211 -21.23 -12.11 -15.35
C VAL A 211 -20.65 -13.51 -15.21
N TRP A 212 -19.74 -13.87 -16.10
CA TRP A 212 -18.96 -15.10 -16.08
C TRP A 212 -17.47 -14.76 -16.12
N LEU A 213 -16.68 -15.49 -15.36
CA LEU A 213 -15.23 -15.38 -15.39
C LEU A 213 -14.62 -16.60 -16.12
N SER A 214 -13.57 -16.36 -16.87
CA SER A 214 -12.72 -17.39 -17.43
C SER A 214 -11.30 -17.20 -16.94
N LEU A 215 -10.64 -18.25 -16.46
CA LEU A 215 -9.23 -18.20 -16.09
C LEU A 215 -8.38 -18.05 -17.35
N GLU A 216 -7.46 -17.10 -17.34
CA GLU A 216 -6.54 -16.81 -18.44
C GLU A 216 -5.09 -16.98 -17.99
N GLU A 217 -4.19 -17.22 -18.92
CA GLU A 217 -2.77 -17.28 -18.64
C GLU A 217 -2.21 -15.86 -18.49
N ALA A 218 -1.34 -15.64 -17.51
CA ALA A 218 -0.71 -14.34 -17.29
C ALA A 218 0.10 -13.94 -18.54
N GLY A 219 -0.23 -12.77 -19.12
CA GLY A 219 0.43 -12.26 -20.32
C GLY A 219 -0.44 -12.35 -21.60
N THR A 220 -1.68 -12.80 -21.50
CA THR A 220 -2.65 -12.69 -22.59
C THR A 220 -2.93 -11.20 -22.83
N GLY A 221 -2.53 -10.71 -23.99
CA GLY A 221 -2.58 -9.27 -24.33
C GLY A 221 -3.99 -8.68 -24.32
N PRO A 222 -4.12 -7.35 -24.54
CA PRO A 222 -5.38 -6.64 -24.41
C PRO A 222 -6.47 -7.22 -25.29
N ALA A 223 -7.67 -7.27 -24.73
CA ALA A 223 -8.84 -7.86 -25.33
C ALA A 223 -9.12 -7.37 -26.75
N VAL A 224 -9.23 -8.31 -27.65
CA VAL A 224 -10.03 -8.10 -28.86
C VAL A 224 -11.47 -8.37 -28.44
N THR A 225 -12.31 -7.34 -28.44
CA THR A 225 -13.76 -7.50 -28.24
C THR A 225 -14.30 -8.41 -29.34
N SER A 226 -14.45 -9.69 -29.02
CA SER A 226 -15.08 -10.65 -29.95
C SER A 226 -16.50 -10.89 -29.49
N THR A 227 -17.46 -10.41 -30.26
CA THR A 227 -18.87 -10.73 -30.07
C THR A 227 -19.13 -12.11 -30.65
N VAL A 228 -19.46 -13.08 -29.80
CA VAL A 228 -19.99 -14.37 -30.25
C VAL A 228 -21.49 -14.35 -29.97
N SER A 229 -22.30 -14.16 -31.00
CA SER A 229 -23.74 -14.35 -30.89
C SER A 229 -24.11 -15.74 -31.35
N SER A 230 -24.72 -16.55 -30.48
CA SER A 230 -25.36 -17.79 -30.86
C SER A 230 -26.84 -17.66 -30.59
N THR A 231 -27.67 -17.76 -31.65
CA THR A 231 -29.11 -17.89 -31.53
C THR A 231 -29.44 -19.37 -31.42
N THR A 232 -29.81 -19.82 -30.23
CA THR A 232 -30.30 -21.19 -30.04
C THR A 232 -31.82 -21.16 -30.11
N THR A 233 -32.36 -21.68 -31.18
CA THR A 233 -33.81 -21.88 -31.33
C THR A 233 -34.18 -23.13 -30.56
N ALA A 234 -34.85 -23.01 -29.41
CA ALA A 234 -35.50 -24.15 -28.78
C ALA A 234 -36.81 -24.43 -29.48
N THR A 235 -36.87 -25.48 -30.27
CA THR A 235 -38.13 -25.97 -30.82
C THR A 235 -38.84 -26.77 -29.72
N LEU A 236 -39.90 -26.24 -29.15
CA LEU A 236 -40.83 -27.02 -28.34
C LEU A 236 -41.48 -28.06 -29.27
N GLY A 237 -41.13 -29.31 -29.02
CA GLY A 237 -41.80 -30.45 -29.67
C GLY A 237 -43.27 -30.47 -29.28
N ASP A 238 -44.13 -30.33 -30.25
CA ASP A 238 -45.58 -30.52 -30.10
C ASP A 238 -45.81 -32.05 -30.01
N ASP A 239 -45.91 -32.58 -28.79
CA ASP A 239 -46.39 -33.91 -28.54
C ASP A 239 -47.90 -33.91 -28.48
N LYS A 240 -48.47 -34.44 -29.56
CA LYS A 240 -49.87 -34.85 -29.65
C LYS A 240 -50.10 -36.14 -28.89
#